data_eb2bb5ae30a422e249fd492b5b1c0e03
#
_entry.id   eb2bb5ae30a422e249fd492b5b1c0e03
#
_cell.length_a   1.000
_cell.length_b   1.000
_cell.length_c   1.000
_cell.angle_alpha   90.00
_cell.angle_beta   90.00
_cell.angle_gamma   90.00
#
_symmetry.space_group_name_H-M   'P 1'
#
loop_
_entity.id
_entity.type
_entity.pdbx_description
1 polymer ?
#
loop_
_entity_poly.entity_id
_entity_poly.type
_entity_poly.pdbx_seq_one_letter_code
_entity_poly.pdbx_strand_id
1 'polypeptide(L)'
;MWILIAVVLMAFGAPIACCLGASALYYYAFVGNINMSAFPTTLYSSINSFTFLAIPFFILAGNLMNASGVTEKLINLSKAMVGGLQGGLGHVSVIANMFFATISGSAVASCAAIGSIMIPSLEEDGYDKAQATGICVASSCIGPMIPPSIPMIVYSITAGTSIAAMFLAGAVPGVILGLMLMLYCTYLAKKNNIVATRKFSFRVLWKTFLDSLVALVMPVIILGGIYGGMYTPTEAATIAVFYAIVVGLFVTKKLKLKHMPKILFDSAVASSVLMLVVGMATALSRILTILQIPQAIANELTAFTSNKIILLLLLNLLLLFVGCLMDLGAAVVMFVPCLLPLAEQLGLNLVHFGAMVTINLIIGFFTPPVGVCLYVGTSVGNVTIEELCKVIMPFVVIGIVLALIVTFVPAVTLWLPTMMGY
;
A
#
# COMPACT_ATOMS: atom_id res chain seq x y z
N MET A 1 24.62 -19.39 7.01
CA MET A 1 24.79 -18.89 8.39
C MET A 1 24.32 -17.43 8.54
N TRP A 2 24.80 -16.48 7.75
CA TRP A 2 24.42 -15.06 7.85
C TRP A 2 22.91 -14.78 7.62
N ILE A 3 22.25 -15.44 6.65
CA ILE A 3 20.78 -15.33 6.47
C ILE A 3 20.04 -15.86 7.70
N LEU A 4 20.57 -16.91 8.32
CA LEU A 4 19.96 -17.50 9.53
C LEU A 4 19.90 -16.47 10.68
N ILE A 5 20.86 -15.54 10.77
CA ILE A 5 20.86 -14.46 11.76
C ILE A 5 19.60 -13.60 11.60
N ALA A 6 19.25 -13.22 10.36
CA ALA A 6 18.03 -12.43 10.13
C ALA A 6 16.78 -13.21 10.56
N VAL A 7 16.67 -14.48 10.18
CA VAL A 7 15.52 -15.35 10.52
C VAL A 7 15.40 -15.53 12.04
N VAL A 8 16.51 -15.82 12.73
CA VAL A 8 16.53 -15.98 14.19
C VAL A 8 16.11 -14.69 14.89
N LEU A 9 16.69 -13.54 14.50
CA LEU A 9 16.33 -12.26 15.09
C LEU A 9 14.85 -11.91 14.84
N MET A 10 14.30 -12.22 13.65
CA MET A 10 12.88 -12.05 13.38
C MET A 10 12.02 -12.94 14.29
N ALA A 11 12.43 -14.20 14.51
CA ALA A 11 11.72 -15.12 15.41
C ALA A 11 11.70 -14.64 16.88
N PHE A 12 12.72 -13.87 17.30
CA PHE A 12 12.75 -13.21 18.60
C PHE A 12 12.03 -11.85 18.62
N GLY A 13 11.37 -11.46 17.54
CA GLY A 13 10.59 -10.21 17.48
C GLY A 13 11.43 -8.94 17.31
N ALA A 14 12.69 -9.04 16.87
CA ALA A 14 13.50 -7.87 16.60
C ALA A 14 12.96 -7.06 15.40
N PRO A 15 13.09 -5.71 15.37
CA PRO A 15 12.69 -4.90 14.24
C PRO A 15 13.36 -5.36 12.94
N ILE A 16 12.60 -5.39 11.85
CA ILE A 16 13.05 -5.90 10.52
C ILE A 16 14.36 -5.22 10.08
N ALA A 17 14.47 -3.90 10.25
CA ALA A 17 15.70 -3.16 9.92
C ALA A 17 16.92 -3.71 10.66
N CYS A 18 16.77 -4.05 11.94
CA CYS A 18 17.84 -4.62 12.75
C CYS A 18 18.22 -6.03 12.27
N CYS A 19 17.22 -6.85 11.91
CA CYS A 19 17.44 -8.21 11.41
C CYS A 19 18.22 -8.20 10.09
N LEU A 20 17.80 -7.37 9.14
CA LEU A 20 18.46 -7.23 7.84
C LEU A 20 19.86 -6.61 7.99
N GLY A 21 19.96 -5.55 8.80
CA GLY A 21 21.23 -4.88 9.06
C GLY A 21 22.25 -5.76 9.75
N ALA A 22 21.86 -6.50 10.79
CA ALA A 22 22.75 -7.42 11.50
C ALA A 22 23.25 -8.54 10.59
N SER A 23 22.37 -9.11 9.77
CA SER A 23 22.73 -10.13 8.78
C SER A 23 23.72 -9.60 7.73
N ALA A 24 23.47 -8.41 7.18
CA ALA A 24 24.37 -7.77 6.24
C ALA A 24 25.71 -7.42 6.90
N LEU A 25 25.69 -6.79 8.08
CA LEU A 25 26.88 -6.41 8.82
C LEU A 25 27.77 -7.61 9.14
N TYR A 26 27.16 -8.72 9.59
CA TYR A 26 27.90 -9.96 9.85
C TYR A 26 28.60 -10.48 8.59
N TYR A 27 27.91 -10.43 7.43
CA TYR A 27 28.54 -10.86 6.17
C TYR A 27 29.71 -9.97 5.79
N TYR A 28 29.56 -8.64 5.86
CA TYR A 28 30.65 -7.69 5.56
C TYR A 28 31.84 -7.83 6.51
N ALA A 29 31.60 -8.13 7.79
CA ALA A 29 32.63 -8.21 8.80
C ALA A 29 33.38 -9.53 8.83
N PHE A 30 32.73 -10.67 8.60
CA PHE A 30 33.26 -11.99 8.91
C PHE A 30 33.26 -13.02 7.78
N VAL A 31 32.45 -12.80 6.74
CA VAL A 31 32.25 -13.83 5.69
C VAL A 31 32.77 -13.36 4.34
N GLY A 32 32.45 -12.13 3.94
CA GLY A 32 32.83 -11.57 2.65
C GLY A 32 34.20 -10.92 2.69
N ASN A 33 35.01 -11.15 1.65
CA ASN A 33 36.25 -10.37 1.44
C ASN A 33 35.90 -8.97 0.87
N ILE A 34 34.94 -8.29 1.48
CA ILE A 34 34.43 -6.97 1.07
C ILE A 34 34.87 -5.97 2.12
N ASN A 35 35.37 -4.81 1.67
CA ASN A 35 35.76 -3.76 2.61
C ASN A 35 34.55 -3.35 3.46
N MET A 36 34.73 -3.34 4.78
CA MET A 36 33.71 -2.97 5.76
C MET A 36 33.12 -1.57 5.52
N SER A 37 33.93 -0.64 4.95
CA SER A 37 33.45 0.70 4.57
C SER A 37 32.37 0.69 3.48
N ALA A 38 32.22 -0.41 2.74
CA ALA A 38 31.17 -0.56 1.74
C ALA A 38 29.76 -0.66 2.36
N PHE A 39 29.63 -1.13 3.61
CA PHE A 39 28.36 -1.21 4.30
C PHE A 39 27.73 0.16 4.54
N PRO A 40 28.35 1.10 5.29
CA PRO A 40 27.79 2.43 5.50
C PRO A 40 27.66 3.23 4.19
N THR A 41 28.57 3.05 3.24
CA THR A 41 28.49 3.71 1.92
C THR A 41 27.25 3.23 1.15
N THR A 42 26.96 1.94 1.16
CA THR A 42 25.78 1.38 0.51
C THR A 42 24.50 1.87 1.19
N LEU A 43 24.45 1.90 2.53
CA LEU A 43 23.34 2.45 3.29
C LEU A 43 23.05 3.90 2.88
N TYR A 44 24.08 4.75 2.94
CA TYR A 44 23.93 6.16 2.62
C TYR A 44 23.50 6.38 1.16
N SER A 45 24.18 5.72 0.21
CA SER A 45 23.90 5.89 -1.21
C SER A 45 22.50 5.40 -1.59
N SER A 46 21.97 4.37 -0.91
CA SER A 46 20.65 3.83 -1.20
C SER A 46 19.51 4.79 -0.85
N ILE A 47 19.67 5.58 0.22
CA ILE A 47 18.66 6.55 0.68
C ILE A 47 18.92 7.96 0.16
N ASN A 48 20.16 8.27 -0.25
CA ASN A 48 20.54 9.58 -0.77
C ASN A 48 20.18 9.72 -2.26
N SER A 49 18.90 9.66 -2.55
CA SER A 49 18.35 9.83 -3.90
C SER A 49 17.22 10.86 -3.86
N PHE A 50 17.21 11.76 -4.85
CA PHE A 50 16.15 12.78 -4.99
C PHE A 50 14.76 12.13 -5.08
N THR A 51 14.67 11.00 -5.76
CA THR A 51 13.42 10.27 -5.94
C THR A 51 12.85 9.71 -4.64
N PHE A 52 13.73 9.30 -3.69
CA PHE A 52 13.29 8.84 -2.38
C PHE A 52 12.66 9.93 -1.52
N LEU A 53 12.94 11.21 -1.76
CA LEU A 53 12.31 12.33 -1.06
C LEU A 53 10.78 12.39 -1.30
N ALA A 54 10.28 11.78 -2.38
CA ALA A 54 8.84 11.67 -2.60
C ALA A 54 8.12 10.97 -1.43
N ILE A 55 8.74 9.96 -0.81
CA ILE A 55 8.13 9.16 0.26
C ILE A 55 7.84 10.00 1.51
N PRO A 56 8.83 10.67 2.15
CA PRO A 56 8.56 11.51 3.32
C PRO A 56 7.57 12.65 3.03
N PHE A 57 7.62 13.23 1.84
CA PHE A 57 6.68 14.29 1.49
C PHE A 57 5.26 13.77 1.27
N PHE A 58 5.05 12.61 0.64
CA PHE A 58 3.71 12.00 0.56
C PHE A 58 3.18 11.58 1.93
N ILE A 59 4.02 11.02 2.82
CA ILE A 59 3.63 10.69 4.20
C ILE A 59 3.19 11.96 4.93
N LEU A 60 3.98 13.03 4.84
CA LEU A 60 3.65 14.31 5.47
C LEU A 60 2.37 14.92 4.89
N ALA A 61 2.20 14.93 3.56
CA ALA A 61 1.00 15.42 2.91
C ALA A 61 -0.25 14.67 3.37
N GLY A 62 -0.18 13.33 3.43
CA GLY A 62 -1.27 12.47 3.92
C GLY A 62 -1.65 12.78 5.38
N ASN A 63 -0.65 12.92 6.27
CA ASN A 63 -0.88 13.24 7.68
C ASN A 63 -1.46 14.65 7.86
N LEU A 64 -0.99 15.64 7.12
CA LEU A 64 -1.53 17.01 7.13
C LEU A 64 -2.97 17.05 6.62
N MET A 65 -3.28 16.36 5.53
CA MET A 65 -4.64 16.29 5.00
C MET A 65 -5.59 15.59 5.96
N ASN A 66 -5.15 14.51 6.62
CA ASN A 66 -5.94 13.85 7.65
C ASN A 66 -6.24 14.81 8.82
N ALA A 67 -5.22 15.48 9.34
CA ALA A 67 -5.37 16.48 10.41
C ALA A 67 -6.24 17.68 10.01
N SER A 68 -6.34 17.96 8.70
CA SER A 68 -7.22 19.00 8.14
C SER A 68 -8.71 18.63 8.11
N GLY A 69 -9.09 17.43 8.58
CA GLY A 69 -10.48 16.96 8.64
C GLY A 69 -11.10 16.67 7.27
N VAL A 70 -10.26 16.41 6.28
CA VAL A 70 -10.68 16.06 4.92
C VAL A 70 -11.32 14.67 4.90
N THR A 71 -10.89 13.76 5.76
CA THR A 71 -11.42 12.39 5.90
C THR A 71 -12.94 12.37 6.10
N GLU A 72 -13.47 13.21 7.00
CA GLU A 72 -14.92 13.32 7.24
C GLU A 72 -15.67 13.78 5.97
N LYS A 73 -15.08 14.71 5.21
CA LYS A 73 -15.70 15.20 3.97
C LYS A 73 -15.77 14.09 2.91
N LEU A 74 -14.71 13.30 2.75
CA LEU A 74 -14.69 12.16 1.84
C LEU A 74 -15.70 11.07 2.24
N ILE A 75 -15.84 10.78 3.52
CA ILE A 75 -16.85 9.85 4.05
C ILE A 75 -18.26 10.39 3.75
N ASN A 76 -18.51 11.69 3.96
CA ASN A 76 -19.80 12.29 3.68
C ASN A 76 -20.15 12.28 2.17
N LEU A 77 -19.18 12.52 1.32
CA LEU A 77 -19.34 12.35 -0.13
C LEU A 77 -19.68 10.91 -0.49
N SER A 78 -18.93 9.94 0.05
CA SER A 78 -19.18 8.52 -0.16
C SER A 78 -20.57 8.11 0.33
N LYS A 79 -21.01 8.64 1.50
CA LYS A 79 -22.38 8.45 2.01
C LYS A 79 -23.44 9.00 1.08
N ALA A 80 -23.20 10.15 0.43
CA ALA A 80 -24.13 10.74 -0.53
C ALA A 80 -24.19 9.96 -1.85
N MET A 81 -23.07 9.33 -2.27
CA MET A 81 -22.98 8.55 -3.51
C MET A 81 -23.69 7.19 -3.40
N VAL A 82 -23.40 6.43 -2.35
CA VAL A 82 -23.78 5.01 -2.27
C VAL A 82 -24.52 4.62 -1.00
N GLY A 83 -24.71 5.53 -0.06
CA GLY A 83 -25.38 5.24 1.22
C GLY A 83 -26.85 4.80 1.07
N GLY A 84 -27.46 5.00 -0.10
CA GLY A 84 -28.82 4.55 -0.43
C GLY A 84 -28.89 3.13 -0.99
N LEU A 85 -27.77 2.47 -1.22
CA LEU A 85 -27.73 1.08 -1.69
C LEU A 85 -27.91 0.11 -0.52
N GLN A 86 -28.36 -1.11 -0.81
CA GLN A 86 -28.40 -2.17 0.19
C GLN A 86 -26.94 -2.51 0.62
N GLY A 87 -26.67 -2.46 1.94
CA GLY A 87 -25.29 -2.52 2.44
C GLY A 87 -24.54 -1.20 2.32
N GLY A 88 -25.26 -0.09 2.23
CA GLY A 88 -24.76 1.24 1.92
C GLY A 88 -23.55 1.67 2.71
N LEU A 89 -23.48 1.44 4.04
CA LEU A 89 -22.32 1.81 4.85
C LEU A 89 -21.09 0.94 4.55
N GLY A 90 -21.26 -0.34 4.17
CA GLY A 90 -20.15 -1.15 3.65
C GLY A 90 -19.56 -0.56 2.36
N HIS A 91 -20.43 -0.17 1.41
CA HIS A 91 -20.01 0.51 0.19
C HIS A 91 -19.34 1.86 0.48
N VAL A 92 -19.89 2.61 1.44
CA VAL A 92 -19.30 3.89 1.89
C VAL A 92 -17.88 3.68 2.39
N SER A 93 -17.63 2.64 3.19
CA SER A 93 -16.29 2.32 3.69
C SER A 93 -15.31 2.06 2.53
N VAL A 94 -15.73 1.28 1.52
CA VAL A 94 -14.89 0.98 0.35
C VAL A 94 -14.58 2.25 -0.45
N ILE A 95 -15.61 3.04 -0.82
CA ILE A 95 -15.42 4.26 -1.62
C ILE A 95 -14.65 5.33 -0.84
N ALA A 96 -14.90 5.47 0.46
CA ALA A 96 -14.15 6.40 1.30
C ALA A 96 -12.66 6.01 1.34
N ASN A 97 -12.33 4.72 1.43
CA ASN A 97 -10.96 4.23 1.33
C ASN A 97 -10.36 4.47 -0.07
N MET A 98 -11.12 4.29 -1.16
CA MET A 98 -10.66 4.60 -2.52
C MET A 98 -10.29 6.09 -2.67
N PHE A 99 -11.13 6.99 -2.16
CA PHE A 99 -10.81 8.42 -2.17
C PHE A 99 -9.65 8.76 -1.25
N PHE A 100 -9.62 8.21 -0.04
CA PHE A 100 -8.53 8.46 0.91
C PHE A 100 -7.19 7.89 0.42
N ALA A 101 -7.22 6.80 -0.35
CA ALA A 101 -6.06 6.22 -1.02
C ALA A 101 -5.30 7.27 -1.85
N THR A 102 -6.03 8.10 -2.60
CA THR A 102 -5.44 9.14 -3.47
C THR A 102 -4.72 10.26 -2.69
N ILE A 103 -4.79 10.23 -1.37
CA ILE A 103 -4.16 11.21 -0.48
C ILE A 103 -3.06 10.54 0.35
N SER A 104 -3.33 9.36 0.91
CA SER A 104 -2.51 8.72 1.93
C SER A 104 -1.49 7.72 1.37
N GLY A 105 -1.85 6.97 0.33
CA GLY A 105 -1.00 5.91 -0.24
C GLY A 105 -0.61 4.78 0.73
N SER A 106 -1.25 4.71 1.91
CA SER A 106 -0.92 3.77 2.99
C SER A 106 -2.15 3.03 3.50
N ALA A 107 -2.08 1.71 3.55
CA ALA A 107 -3.14 0.87 4.09
C ALA A 107 -3.35 1.08 5.59
N VAL A 108 -2.26 1.19 6.35
CA VAL A 108 -2.27 1.42 7.81
C VAL A 108 -2.95 2.75 8.14
N ALA A 109 -2.56 3.83 7.47
CA ALA A 109 -3.14 5.15 7.68
C ALA A 109 -4.63 5.17 7.28
N SER A 110 -5.00 4.51 6.17
CA SER A 110 -6.38 4.39 5.71
C SER A 110 -7.23 3.59 6.71
N CYS A 111 -6.72 2.46 7.21
CA CYS A 111 -7.39 1.64 8.22
C CYS A 111 -7.65 2.42 9.51
N ALA A 112 -6.66 3.15 10.00
CA ALA A 112 -6.79 3.95 11.21
C ALA A 112 -7.77 5.12 11.01
N ALA A 113 -7.63 5.89 9.94
CA ALA A 113 -8.42 7.10 9.71
C ALA A 113 -9.89 6.81 9.36
N ILE A 114 -10.12 5.91 8.39
CA ILE A 114 -11.47 5.56 7.97
C ILE A 114 -12.12 4.58 8.96
N GLY A 115 -11.36 3.59 9.45
CA GLY A 115 -11.84 2.58 10.38
C GLY A 115 -12.38 3.18 11.67
N SER A 116 -11.68 4.17 12.26
CA SER A 116 -12.14 4.84 13.50
C SER A 116 -13.52 5.49 13.39
N ILE A 117 -13.94 5.88 12.18
CA ILE A 117 -15.25 6.52 11.94
C ILE A 117 -16.27 5.48 11.44
N MET A 118 -15.83 4.59 10.54
CA MET A 118 -16.73 3.70 9.84
C MET A 118 -17.08 2.44 10.64
N ILE A 119 -16.18 1.91 11.49
CA ILE A 119 -16.48 0.72 12.28
C ILE A 119 -17.66 0.96 13.20
N PRO A 120 -17.70 2.04 14.06
CA PRO A 120 -18.87 2.32 14.87
C PRO A 120 -20.15 2.56 14.04
N SER A 121 -20.01 3.25 12.90
CA SER A 121 -21.17 3.51 12.01
C SER A 121 -21.75 2.21 11.40
N LEU A 122 -20.88 1.24 11.06
CA LEU A 122 -21.29 -0.07 10.55
C LEU A 122 -21.97 -0.92 11.65
N GLU A 123 -21.46 -0.86 12.90
CA GLU A 123 -22.09 -1.52 14.04
C GLU A 123 -23.51 -0.98 14.28
N GLU A 124 -23.67 0.35 14.26
CA GLU A 124 -24.99 1.00 14.37
C GLU A 124 -25.95 0.61 13.24
N ASP A 125 -25.42 0.29 12.04
CA ASP A 125 -26.18 -0.15 10.87
C ASP A 125 -26.54 -1.66 10.91
N GLY A 126 -26.06 -2.39 11.95
CA GLY A 126 -26.38 -3.80 12.19
C GLY A 126 -25.34 -4.82 11.73
N TYR A 127 -24.14 -4.38 11.36
CA TYR A 127 -23.02 -5.32 11.14
C TYR A 127 -22.44 -5.79 12.47
N ASP A 128 -22.06 -7.05 12.53
CA ASP A 128 -21.23 -7.54 13.63
C ASP A 128 -19.89 -6.78 13.67
N LYS A 129 -19.37 -6.52 14.86
CA LYS A 129 -18.18 -5.71 15.09
C LYS A 129 -16.95 -6.23 14.36
N ALA A 130 -16.74 -7.56 14.36
CA ALA A 130 -15.65 -8.18 13.63
C ALA A 130 -15.84 -8.02 12.11
N GLN A 131 -17.09 -8.16 11.60
CA GLN A 131 -17.40 -7.93 10.18
C GLN A 131 -17.18 -6.48 9.77
N ALA A 132 -17.62 -5.52 10.58
CA ALA A 132 -17.37 -4.09 10.36
C ALA A 132 -15.87 -3.79 10.28
N THR A 133 -15.10 -4.36 11.20
CA THR A 133 -13.65 -4.25 11.22
C THR A 133 -13.03 -4.90 9.97
N GLY A 134 -13.47 -6.09 9.58
CA GLY A 134 -13.01 -6.80 8.38
C GLY A 134 -13.23 -6.01 7.08
N ILE A 135 -14.41 -5.38 6.94
CA ILE A 135 -14.72 -4.49 5.79
C ILE A 135 -13.73 -3.32 5.75
N CYS A 136 -13.47 -2.66 6.90
CA CYS A 136 -12.57 -1.52 6.97
C CYS A 136 -11.11 -1.92 6.70
N VAL A 137 -10.64 -3.04 7.23
CA VAL A 137 -9.30 -3.58 6.99
C VAL A 137 -9.10 -3.94 5.52
N ALA A 138 -10.00 -4.73 4.94
CA ALA A 138 -9.88 -5.13 3.53
C ALA A 138 -9.93 -3.93 2.58
N SER A 139 -10.85 -2.99 2.81
CA SER A 139 -10.98 -1.80 1.97
C SER A 139 -9.80 -0.83 2.12
N SER A 140 -9.15 -0.75 3.31
CA SER A 140 -7.97 0.09 3.50
C SER A 140 -6.78 -0.34 2.63
N CYS A 141 -6.72 -1.62 2.27
CA CYS A 141 -5.67 -2.15 1.40
C CYS A 141 -5.77 -1.68 -0.06
N ILE A 142 -6.85 -1.00 -0.44
CA ILE A 142 -6.92 -0.25 -1.69
C ILE A 142 -5.95 0.96 -1.64
N GLY A 143 -5.63 1.47 -0.45
CA GLY A 143 -4.76 2.63 -0.23
C GLY A 143 -3.43 2.58 -0.98
N PRO A 144 -2.62 1.55 -0.81
CA PRO A 144 -1.35 1.43 -1.51
C PRO A 144 -1.47 0.94 -2.99
N MET A 145 -2.67 0.70 -3.51
CA MET A 145 -2.90 0.36 -4.93
C MET A 145 -3.20 1.60 -5.77
N ILE A 146 -4.09 2.47 -5.28
CA ILE A 146 -4.48 3.70 -5.98
C ILE A 146 -3.41 4.78 -5.75
N PRO A 147 -2.95 5.48 -6.81
CA PRO A 147 -1.91 6.51 -6.67
C PRO A 147 -2.35 7.72 -5.80
N PRO A 148 -1.37 8.34 -5.10
CA PRO A 148 0.03 7.98 -4.98
C PRO A 148 0.25 6.78 -4.05
N SER A 149 1.13 5.86 -4.43
CA SER A 149 1.39 4.61 -3.71
C SER A 149 2.85 4.51 -3.28
N ILE A 150 3.09 4.43 -1.97
CA ILE A 150 4.43 4.31 -1.40
C ILE A 150 5.14 3.02 -1.86
N PRO A 151 4.52 1.81 -1.80
CA PRO A 151 5.16 0.59 -2.30
C PRO A 151 5.52 0.64 -3.79
N MET A 152 4.72 1.30 -4.60
CA MET A 152 5.00 1.45 -6.02
C MET A 152 6.16 2.40 -6.30
N ILE A 153 6.32 3.46 -5.49
CA ILE A 153 7.52 4.32 -5.53
C ILE A 153 8.76 3.49 -5.20
N VAL A 154 8.72 2.74 -4.10
CA VAL A 154 9.83 1.88 -3.67
C VAL A 154 10.17 0.85 -4.75
N TYR A 155 9.16 0.20 -5.34
CA TYR A 155 9.37 -0.71 -6.46
C TYR A 155 10.04 -0.03 -7.65
N SER A 156 9.51 1.11 -8.07
CA SER A 156 10.05 1.84 -9.23
C SER A 156 11.51 2.19 -9.08
N ILE A 157 11.91 2.64 -7.88
CA ILE A 157 13.30 2.97 -7.59
C ILE A 157 14.17 1.69 -7.58
N THR A 158 13.67 0.60 -7.00
CA THR A 158 14.39 -0.67 -6.89
C THR A 158 14.56 -1.36 -8.25
N ALA A 159 13.55 -1.33 -9.10
CA ALA A 159 13.52 -1.99 -10.40
C ALA A 159 13.94 -1.07 -11.56
N GLY A 160 14.21 0.22 -11.30
CA GLY A 160 14.57 1.19 -12.36
C GLY A 160 13.43 1.52 -13.33
N THR A 161 12.17 1.44 -12.88
CA THR A 161 10.99 1.72 -13.71
C THR A 161 10.42 3.12 -13.46
N SER A 162 9.57 3.60 -14.36
CA SER A 162 8.88 4.89 -14.18
C SER A 162 7.86 4.82 -13.05
N ILE A 163 7.96 5.75 -12.07
CA ILE A 163 6.96 5.89 -10.99
C ILE A 163 5.59 6.24 -11.56
N ALA A 164 5.54 7.10 -12.59
CA ALA A 164 4.28 7.47 -13.24
C ALA A 164 3.61 6.24 -13.88
N ALA A 165 4.39 5.41 -14.60
CA ALA A 165 3.88 4.16 -15.17
C ALA A 165 3.36 3.20 -14.09
N MET A 166 4.07 3.06 -12.97
CA MET A 166 3.66 2.21 -11.85
C MET A 166 2.37 2.71 -11.20
N PHE A 167 2.21 4.02 -11.04
CA PHE A 167 0.98 4.61 -10.52
C PHE A 167 -0.22 4.29 -11.42
N LEU A 168 -0.06 4.39 -12.74
CA LEU A 168 -1.11 4.03 -13.69
C LEU A 168 -1.43 2.53 -13.64
N ALA A 169 -0.39 1.68 -13.49
CA ALA A 169 -0.55 0.23 -13.42
C ALA A 169 -1.32 -0.24 -12.18
N GLY A 170 -1.26 0.50 -11.08
CA GLY A 170 -2.00 0.17 -9.84
C GLY A 170 -3.42 0.70 -9.79
N ALA A 171 -3.72 1.77 -10.54
CA ALA A 171 -5.02 2.44 -10.48
C ALA A 171 -6.19 1.52 -10.87
N VAL A 172 -6.08 0.82 -11.98
CA VAL A 172 -7.13 -0.09 -12.49
C VAL A 172 -7.36 -1.27 -11.54
N PRO A 173 -6.32 -2.03 -11.11
CA PRO A 173 -6.49 -3.07 -10.09
C PRO A 173 -7.12 -2.57 -8.79
N GLY A 174 -6.74 -1.38 -8.31
CA GLY A 174 -7.34 -0.78 -7.11
C GLY A 174 -8.84 -0.53 -7.25
N VAL A 175 -9.28 -0.03 -8.40
CA VAL A 175 -10.71 0.14 -8.71
C VAL A 175 -11.42 -1.21 -8.79
N ILE A 176 -10.82 -2.21 -9.44
CA ILE A 176 -11.38 -3.57 -9.53
C ILE A 176 -11.56 -4.17 -8.14
N LEU A 177 -10.55 -4.05 -7.25
CA LEU A 177 -10.67 -4.50 -5.86
C LEU A 177 -11.83 -3.81 -5.16
N GLY A 178 -11.95 -2.50 -5.29
CA GLY A 178 -13.04 -1.73 -4.73
C GLY A 178 -14.41 -2.26 -5.17
N LEU A 179 -14.59 -2.50 -6.47
CA LEU A 179 -15.86 -3.05 -7.01
C LEU A 179 -16.13 -4.47 -6.48
N MET A 180 -15.12 -5.35 -6.43
CA MET A 180 -15.26 -6.71 -5.88
C MET A 180 -15.65 -6.68 -4.40
N LEU A 181 -15.03 -5.80 -3.60
CA LEU A 181 -15.38 -5.62 -2.18
C LEU A 181 -16.80 -5.06 -2.02
N MET A 182 -17.23 -4.13 -2.86
CA MET A 182 -18.60 -3.61 -2.84
C MET A 182 -19.62 -4.70 -3.15
N LEU A 183 -19.35 -5.59 -4.12
CA LEU A 183 -20.20 -6.74 -4.40
C LEU A 183 -20.32 -7.66 -3.18
N TYR A 184 -19.22 -7.90 -2.49
CA TYR A 184 -19.22 -8.70 -1.27
C TYR A 184 -19.96 -7.99 -0.11
N CYS A 185 -19.84 -6.67 0.03
CA CYS A 185 -20.61 -5.90 1.01
C CYS A 185 -22.14 -6.01 0.74
N THR A 186 -22.55 -6.02 -0.53
CA THR A 186 -23.96 -6.27 -0.89
C THR A 186 -24.42 -7.67 -0.45
N TYR A 187 -23.58 -8.69 -0.65
CA TYR A 187 -23.88 -10.05 -0.21
C TYR A 187 -24.00 -10.12 1.33
N LEU A 188 -23.06 -9.53 2.07
CA LEU A 188 -23.11 -9.49 3.54
C LEU A 188 -24.35 -8.77 4.06
N ALA A 189 -24.72 -7.64 3.46
CA ALA A 189 -25.91 -6.90 3.85
C ALA A 189 -27.20 -7.71 3.64
N LYS A 190 -27.29 -8.44 2.52
CA LYS A 190 -28.43 -9.35 2.29
C LYS A 190 -28.47 -10.47 3.32
N LYS A 191 -27.33 -11.07 3.64
CA LYS A 191 -27.22 -12.14 4.63
C LYS A 191 -27.62 -11.70 6.03
N ASN A 192 -27.26 -10.47 6.40
CA ASN A 192 -27.53 -9.90 7.73
C ASN A 192 -28.86 -9.13 7.77
N ASN A 193 -29.69 -9.16 6.70
CA ASN A 193 -30.96 -8.44 6.57
C ASN A 193 -30.82 -6.92 6.81
N ILE A 194 -29.68 -6.33 6.46
CA ILE A 194 -29.44 -4.90 6.58
C ILE A 194 -30.17 -4.17 5.44
N VAL A 195 -31.03 -3.25 5.80
CA VAL A 195 -31.85 -2.49 4.85
C VAL A 195 -31.22 -1.12 4.62
N ALA A 196 -31.30 -0.61 3.40
CA ALA A 196 -30.86 0.75 3.10
C ALA A 196 -31.63 1.78 3.93
N THR A 197 -30.93 2.50 4.81
CA THR A 197 -31.54 3.48 5.72
C THR A 197 -31.69 4.87 5.09
N ARG A 198 -31.02 5.13 3.97
CA ARG A 198 -30.98 6.45 3.34
C ARG A 198 -31.48 6.40 1.91
N LYS A 199 -32.21 7.46 1.49
CA LYS A 199 -32.60 7.67 0.10
C LYS A 199 -31.57 8.50 -0.62
N PHE A 200 -31.26 8.16 -1.87
CA PHE A 200 -30.39 8.96 -2.72
C PHE A 200 -31.03 10.34 -2.99
N SER A 201 -30.23 11.40 -2.85
CA SER A 201 -30.62 12.77 -3.13
C SER A 201 -29.53 13.50 -3.90
N PHE A 202 -29.83 13.88 -5.15
CA PHE A 202 -28.86 14.63 -5.98
C PHE A 202 -28.45 15.96 -5.36
N ARG A 203 -29.37 16.63 -4.66
CA ARG A 203 -29.06 17.89 -3.96
C ARG A 203 -28.03 17.70 -2.85
N VAL A 204 -28.15 16.61 -2.08
CA VAL A 204 -27.17 16.26 -1.03
C VAL A 204 -25.84 15.88 -1.66
N LEU A 205 -25.87 15.07 -2.74
CA LEU A 205 -24.66 14.69 -3.47
C LEU A 205 -23.91 15.93 -3.99
N TRP A 206 -24.60 16.85 -4.64
CA TRP A 206 -23.99 18.07 -5.18
C TRP A 206 -23.38 18.93 -4.08
N LYS A 207 -24.07 19.11 -2.96
CA LYS A 207 -23.56 19.85 -1.81
C LYS A 207 -22.30 19.20 -1.23
N THR A 208 -22.36 17.90 -0.95
CA THR A 208 -21.21 17.17 -0.39
C THR A 208 -20.05 17.09 -1.37
N PHE A 209 -20.29 17.03 -2.67
CA PHE A 209 -19.26 17.12 -3.69
C PHE A 209 -18.53 18.46 -3.63
N LEU A 210 -19.25 19.58 -3.60
CA LEU A 210 -18.67 20.92 -3.47
C LEU A 210 -17.87 21.06 -2.16
N ASP A 211 -18.39 20.56 -1.06
CA ASP A 211 -17.70 20.55 0.25
C ASP A 211 -16.42 19.70 0.24
N SER A 212 -16.37 18.67 -0.61
CA SER A 212 -15.26 17.73 -0.74
C SER A 212 -14.26 18.12 -1.85
N LEU A 213 -14.54 19.15 -2.65
CA LEU A 213 -13.64 19.60 -3.73
C LEU A 213 -12.22 19.84 -3.23
N VAL A 214 -12.10 20.40 -2.05
CA VAL A 214 -10.80 20.65 -1.40
C VAL A 214 -10.00 19.34 -1.19
N ALA A 215 -10.67 18.22 -0.96
CA ALA A 215 -10.03 16.92 -0.88
C ALA A 215 -9.66 16.37 -2.27
N LEU A 216 -10.58 16.50 -3.22
CA LEU A 216 -10.48 15.92 -4.56
C LEU A 216 -9.49 16.67 -5.45
N VAL A 217 -9.24 17.95 -5.20
CA VAL A 217 -8.28 18.77 -5.96
C VAL A 217 -6.84 18.29 -5.72
N MET A 218 -6.49 17.78 -4.53
CA MET A 218 -5.14 17.31 -4.25
C MET A 218 -4.69 16.17 -5.20
N PRO A 219 -5.45 15.07 -5.35
CA PRO A 219 -5.13 14.05 -6.36
C PRO A 219 -5.01 14.59 -7.78
N VAL A 220 -5.89 15.54 -8.14
CA VAL A 220 -5.85 16.16 -9.47
C VAL A 220 -4.55 16.94 -9.66
N ILE A 221 -4.09 17.69 -8.66
CA ILE A 221 -2.80 18.41 -8.70
C ILE A 221 -1.64 17.40 -8.86
N ILE A 222 -1.61 16.35 -8.04
CA ILE A 222 -0.53 15.37 -8.04
C ILE A 222 -0.49 14.62 -9.38
N LEU A 223 -1.58 13.95 -9.72
CA LEU A 223 -1.62 13.07 -10.90
C LEU A 223 -1.64 13.88 -12.19
N GLY A 224 -2.41 14.98 -12.23
CA GLY A 224 -2.45 15.87 -13.39
C GLY A 224 -1.09 16.50 -13.68
N GLY A 225 -0.33 16.89 -12.65
CA GLY A 225 1.00 17.44 -12.82
C GLY A 225 2.04 16.41 -13.26
N ILE A 226 2.00 15.20 -12.70
CA ILE A 226 2.90 14.09 -13.08
C ILE A 226 2.61 13.65 -14.52
N TYR A 227 1.35 13.36 -14.86
CA TYR A 227 0.98 12.87 -16.19
C TYR A 227 1.01 13.96 -17.27
N GLY A 228 0.83 15.21 -16.86
CA GLY A 228 1.03 16.36 -17.75
C GLY A 228 2.50 16.70 -17.99
N GLY A 229 3.44 15.96 -17.38
CA GLY A 229 4.88 16.22 -17.52
C GLY A 229 5.36 17.54 -16.89
N MET A 230 4.54 18.16 -16.04
CA MET A 230 4.88 19.44 -15.40
C MET A 230 5.77 19.24 -14.16
N TYR A 231 5.62 18.11 -13.46
CA TYR A 231 6.32 17.82 -12.22
C TYR A 231 6.84 16.39 -12.18
N THR A 232 7.99 16.21 -11.55
CA THR A 232 8.45 14.90 -11.08
C THR A 232 7.59 14.44 -9.91
N PRO A 233 7.55 13.13 -9.58
CA PRO A 233 6.84 12.63 -8.39
C PRO A 233 7.26 13.31 -7.08
N THR A 234 8.55 13.67 -6.95
CA THR A 234 9.08 14.37 -5.76
C THR A 234 8.56 15.80 -5.66
N GLU A 235 8.56 16.53 -6.78
CA GLU A 235 7.99 17.88 -6.84
C GLU A 235 6.49 17.87 -6.58
N ALA A 236 5.75 16.92 -7.17
CA ALA A 236 4.33 16.73 -6.91
C ALA A 236 4.04 16.46 -5.41
N ALA A 237 4.87 15.66 -4.75
CA ALA A 237 4.74 15.39 -3.31
C ALA A 237 4.98 16.66 -2.47
N THR A 238 5.95 17.50 -2.87
CA THR A 238 6.22 18.79 -2.21
C THR A 238 5.06 19.77 -2.38
N ILE A 239 4.49 19.85 -3.59
CA ILE A 239 3.31 20.68 -3.87
C ILE A 239 2.10 20.19 -3.05
N ALA A 240 1.95 18.86 -2.89
CA ALA A 240 0.91 18.26 -2.07
C ALA A 240 1.02 18.67 -0.59
N VAL A 241 2.25 18.72 -0.04
CA VAL A 241 2.50 19.21 1.34
C VAL A 241 2.08 20.68 1.46
N PHE A 242 2.51 21.54 0.51
CA PHE A 242 2.14 22.95 0.52
C PHE A 242 0.61 23.11 0.42
N TYR A 243 -0.03 22.40 -0.49
CA TYR A 243 -1.49 22.41 -0.63
C TYR A 243 -2.18 21.97 0.68
N ALA A 244 -1.72 20.90 1.32
CA ALA A 244 -2.29 20.40 2.57
C ALA A 244 -2.18 21.44 3.71
N ILE A 245 -1.06 22.17 3.81
CA ILE A 245 -0.88 23.26 4.78
C ILE A 245 -1.87 24.39 4.51
N VAL A 246 -1.95 24.86 3.26
CA VAL A 246 -2.86 25.95 2.88
C VAL A 246 -4.31 25.57 3.15
N VAL A 247 -4.73 24.37 2.74
CA VAL A 247 -6.08 23.86 2.98
C VAL A 247 -6.36 23.74 4.47
N GLY A 248 -5.44 23.17 5.22
CA GLY A 248 -5.64 22.93 6.67
C GLY A 248 -5.75 24.19 7.49
N LEU A 249 -4.91 25.19 7.19
CA LEU A 249 -4.85 26.45 7.96
C LEU A 249 -5.91 27.46 7.52
N PHE A 250 -6.13 27.62 6.22
CA PHE A 250 -6.93 28.72 5.67
C PHE A 250 -8.33 28.32 5.23
N VAL A 251 -8.50 27.14 4.66
CA VAL A 251 -9.78 26.68 4.10
C VAL A 251 -10.61 25.93 5.13
N THR A 252 -10.09 24.84 5.67
CA THR A 252 -10.81 24.04 6.68
C THR A 252 -10.68 24.60 8.08
N LYS A 253 -9.60 25.31 8.37
CA LYS A 253 -9.25 25.91 9.67
C LYS A 253 -9.23 24.87 10.81
N LYS A 254 -9.15 23.58 10.47
CA LYS A 254 -9.04 22.48 11.45
C LYS A 254 -7.58 22.22 11.87
N LEU A 255 -6.62 22.50 11.00
CA LEU A 255 -5.19 22.39 11.28
C LEU A 255 -4.78 23.60 12.15
N LYS A 256 -4.32 23.33 13.37
CA LYS A 256 -3.80 24.36 14.27
C LYS A 256 -2.28 24.30 14.29
N LEU A 257 -1.59 25.45 14.28
CA LEU A 257 -0.13 25.52 14.38
C LEU A 257 0.44 24.76 15.58
N LYS A 258 -0.31 24.68 16.67
CA LYS A 258 0.06 23.88 17.86
C LYS A 258 0.21 22.38 17.55
N HIS A 259 -0.49 21.86 16.58
CA HIS A 259 -0.42 20.42 16.20
C HIS A 259 0.68 20.14 15.18
N MET A 260 1.21 21.16 14.49
CA MET A 260 2.24 21.00 13.46
C MET A 260 3.49 20.25 13.94
N PRO A 261 4.08 20.57 15.11
CA PRO A 261 5.27 19.85 15.59
C PRO A 261 5.03 18.34 15.74
N LYS A 262 3.85 17.95 16.22
CA LYS A 262 3.49 16.53 16.35
C LYS A 262 3.34 15.86 14.99
N ILE A 263 2.65 16.49 14.03
CA ILE A 263 2.46 15.94 12.67
C ILE A 263 3.80 15.80 11.98
N LEU A 264 4.69 16.78 12.08
CA LEU A 264 6.04 16.73 11.54
C LEU A 264 6.84 15.60 12.17
N PHE A 265 6.79 15.47 13.50
CA PHE A 265 7.49 14.42 14.24
C PHE A 265 6.99 13.03 13.82
N ASP A 266 5.67 12.80 13.83
CA ASP A 266 5.07 11.52 13.46
C ASP A 266 5.41 11.15 12.00
N SER A 267 5.40 12.13 11.10
CA SER A 267 5.78 11.93 9.69
C SER A 267 7.28 11.65 9.53
N ALA A 268 8.12 12.33 10.30
CA ALA A 268 9.57 12.10 10.29
C ALA A 268 9.90 10.71 10.83
N VAL A 269 9.26 10.27 11.91
CA VAL A 269 9.45 8.92 12.47
C VAL A 269 9.04 7.85 11.45
N ALA A 270 7.84 7.98 10.86
CA ALA A 270 7.36 7.02 9.86
C ALA A 270 8.29 6.93 8.65
N SER A 271 8.75 8.09 8.16
CA SER A 271 9.69 8.17 7.02
C SER A 271 11.05 7.57 7.38
N SER A 272 11.57 7.88 8.57
CA SER A 272 12.89 7.40 9.02
C SER A 272 12.91 5.88 9.18
N VAL A 273 11.85 5.29 9.75
CA VAL A 273 11.71 3.83 9.87
C VAL A 273 11.76 3.18 8.49
N LEU A 274 10.98 3.69 7.54
CA LEU A 274 10.94 3.14 6.18
C LEU A 274 12.31 3.30 5.48
N MET A 275 12.93 4.48 5.56
CA MET A 275 14.26 4.74 4.98
C MET A 275 15.34 3.83 5.58
N LEU A 276 15.32 3.61 6.90
CA LEU A 276 16.24 2.69 7.55
C LEU A 276 16.08 1.26 7.05
N VAL A 277 14.84 0.79 6.94
CA VAL A 277 14.53 -0.54 6.39
C VAL A 277 15.05 -0.67 4.95
N VAL A 278 14.78 0.33 4.10
CA VAL A 278 15.27 0.37 2.71
C VAL A 278 16.79 0.32 2.66
N GLY A 279 17.48 1.11 3.47
CA GLY A 279 18.94 1.12 3.54
C GLY A 279 19.53 -0.25 3.91
N MET A 280 19.01 -0.86 4.98
CA MET A 280 19.46 -2.17 5.44
C MET A 280 19.15 -3.29 4.43
N ALA A 281 17.94 -3.26 3.82
CA ALA A 281 17.57 -4.21 2.79
C ALA A 281 18.43 -4.09 1.54
N THR A 282 18.78 -2.86 1.13
CA THR A 282 19.70 -2.63 -0.01
C THR A 282 21.09 -3.18 0.26
N ALA A 283 21.62 -2.99 1.48
CA ALA A 283 22.92 -3.56 1.86
C ALA A 283 22.90 -5.10 1.78
N LEU A 284 21.83 -5.74 2.22
CA LEU A 284 21.64 -7.18 2.11
C LEU A 284 21.48 -7.62 0.64
N SER A 285 20.64 -6.92 -0.12
CA SER A 285 20.40 -7.19 -1.55
C SER A 285 21.70 -7.12 -2.37
N ARG A 286 22.60 -6.18 -2.06
CA ARG A 286 23.91 -6.10 -2.69
C ARG A 286 24.75 -7.36 -2.46
N ILE A 287 24.73 -7.93 -1.26
CA ILE A 287 25.41 -9.20 -0.95
C ILE A 287 24.82 -10.33 -1.81
N LEU A 288 23.49 -10.43 -1.84
CA LEU A 288 22.79 -11.44 -2.65
C LEU A 288 23.18 -11.35 -4.13
N THR A 289 23.28 -10.13 -4.66
CA THR A 289 23.68 -9.87 -6.05
C THR A 289 25.13 -10.27 -6.31
N ILE A 290 26.06 -9.94 -5.40
CA ILE A 290 27.48 -10.34 -5.52
C ILE A 290 27.62 -11.87 -5.52
N LEU A 291 26.82 -12.55 -4.70
CA LEU A 291 26.79 -14.01 -4.64
C LEU A 291 26.01 -14.67 -5.77
N GLN A 292 25.44 -13.88 -6.70
CA GLN A 292 24.58 -14.34 -7.81
C GLN A 292 23.41 -15.22 -7.36
N ILE A 293 22.94 -15.04 -6.11
CA ILE A 293 21.80 -15.78 -5.56
C ILE A 293 20.51 -15.55 -6.38
N PRO A 294 20.19 -14.32 -6.84
CA PRO A 294 19.03 -14.10 -7.69
C PRO A 294 19.04 -14.94 -8.96
N GLN A 295 20.19 -15.02 -9.64
CA GLN A 295 20.38 -15.81 -10.85
C GLN A 295 20.28 -17.32 -10.56
N ALA A 296 20.85 -17.76 -9.46
CA ALA A 296 20.75 -19.16 -9.05
C ALA A 296 19.29 -19.56 -8.76
N ILE A 297 18.54 -18.72 -8.03
CA ILE A 297 17.11 -18.95 -7.75
C ILE A 297 16.32 -19.00 -9.08
N ALA A 298 16.55 -18.06 -9.99
CA ALA A 298 15.86 -18.04 -11.27
C ALA A 298 16.15 -19.32 -12.10
N ASN A 299 17.41 -19.75 -12.15
CA ASN A 299 17.84 -20.95 -12.87
C ASN A 299 17.27 -22.24 -12.24
N GLU A 300 17.28 -22.36 -10.93
CA GLU A 300 16.69 -23.51 -10.22
C GLU A 300 15.16 -23.58 -10.43
N LEU A 301 14.46 -22.46 -10.36
CA LEU A 301 13.02 -22.40 -10.61
C LEU A 301 12.68 -22.78 -12.06
N THR A 302 13.45 -22.29 -13.03
CA THR A 302 13.22 -22.62 -14.45
C THR A 302 13.66 -24.05 -14.78
N ALA A 303 14.63 -24.62 -14.07
CA ALA A 303 15.01 -26.02 -14.16
C ALA A 303 13.93 -26.95 -13.56
N PHE A 304 13.27 -26.50 -12.47
CA PHE A 304 12.18 -27.26 -11.85
C PHE A 304 10.96 -27.38 -12.78
N THR A 305 10.62 -26.29 -13.49
CA THR A 305 9.54 -26.30 -14.47
C THR A 305 9.73 -25.24 -15.54
N SER A 306 9.54 -25.60 -16.79
CA SER A 306 9.49 -24.67 -17.92
C SER A 306 8.09 -24.07 -18.15
N ASN A 307 7.09 -24.49 -17.37
CA ASN A 307 5.73 -23.98 -17.50
C ASN A 307 5.59 -22.62 -16.83
N LYS A 308 5.46 -21.57 -17.66
CA LYS A 308 5.30 -20.19 -17.21
C LYS A 308 4.14 -20.00 -16.21
N ILE A 309 3.03 -20.72 -16.38
CA ILE A 309 1.86 -20.61 -15.51
C ILE A 309 2.20 -21.10 -14.10
N ILE A 310 2.89 -22.25 -13.99
CA ILE A 310 3.28 -22.81 -12.70
C ILE A 310 4.26 -21.87 -11.97
N LEU A 311 5.25 -21.32 -12.71
CA LEU A 311 6.20 -20.37 -12.15
C LEU A 311 5.51 -19.09 -11.62
N LEU A 312 4.56 -18.54 -12.37
CA LEU A 312 3.80 -17.37 -11.93
C LEU A 312 2.93 -17.68 -10.72
N LEU A 313 2.31 -18.86 -10.62
CA LEU A 313 1.54 -19.28 -9.43
C LEU A 313 2.43 -19.44 -8.21
N LEU A 314 3.60 -20.07 -8.33
CA LEU A 314 4.58 -20.19 -7.26
C LEU A 314 5.06 -18.81 -6.78
N LEU A 315 5.26 -17.89 -7.72
CA LEU A 315 5.66 -16.52 -7.43
C LEU A 315 4.56 -15.77 -6.67
N ASN A 316 3.30 -15.90 -7.08
CA ASN A 316 2.16 -15.33 -6.36
C ASN A 316 2.08 -15.87 -4.93
N LEU A 317 2.23 -17.19 -4.75
CA LEU A 317 2.20 -17.83 -3.43
C LEU A 317 3.33 -17.32 -2.53
N LEU A 318 4.56 -17.22 -3.08
CA LEU A 318 5.71 -16.68 -2.37
C LEU A 318 5.46 -15.24 -1.92
N LEU A 319 5.02 -14.38 -2.85
CA LEU A 319 4.78 -12.96 -2.58
C LEU A 319 3.64 -12.75 -1.58
N LEU A 320 2.58 -13.54 -1.67
CA LEU A 320 1.49 -13.51 -0.69
C LEU A 320 2.00 -13.87 0.71
N PHE A 321 2.79 -14.93 0.81
CA PHE A 321 3.39 -15.37 2.07
C PHE A 321 4.35 -14.32 2.64
N VAL A 322 5.20 -13.73 1.82
CA VAL A 322 6.11 -12.64 2.23
C VAL A 322 5.30 -11.42 2.69
N GLY A 323 4.26 -11.04 1.96
CA GLY A 323 3.40 -9.90 2.28
C GLY A 323 2.64 -10.06 3.60
N CYS A 324 2.33 -11.31 4.03
CA CYS A 324 1.70 -11.50 5.33
C CYS A 324 2.68 -11.38 6.51
N LEU A 325 4.00 -11.51 6.29
CA LEU A 325 5.00 -11.51 7.35
C LEU A 325 5.76 -10.19 7.49
N MET A 326 5.85 -9.39 6.42
CA MET A 326 6.76 -8.25 6.35
C MET A 326 6.02 -6.96 5.96
N ASP A 327 6.63 -5.82 6.30
CA ASP A 327 6.22 -4.52 5.75
C ASP A 327 6.41 -4.46 4.22
N LEU A 328 5.50 -3.75 3.53
CA LEU A 328 5.49 -3.66 2.07
C LEU A 328 6.79 -3.09 1.50
N GLY A 329 7.33 -2.04 2.11
CA GLY A 329 8.57 -1.41 1.65
C GLY A 329 9.77 -2.34 1.80
N ALA A 330 9.89 -3.02 2.94
CA ALA A 330 10.93 -4.01 3.21
C ALA A 330 10.86 -5.18 2.22
N ALA A 331 9.66 -5.72 2.01
CA ALA A 331 9.43 -6.84 1.11
C ALA A 331 9.83 -6.49 -0.33
N VAL A 332 9.43 -5.31 -0.82
CA VAL A 332 9.79 -4.85 -2.16
C VAL A 332 11.31 -4.77 -2.34
N VAL A 333 12.01 -4.04 -1.45
CA VAL A 333 13.46 -3.83 -1.61
C VAL A 333 14.26 -5.13 -1.48
N MET A 334 13.81 -6.06 -0.65
CA MET A 334 14.50 -7.33 -0.43
C MET A 334 14.24 -8.34 -1.55
N PHE A 335 12.99 -8.49 -1.98
CA PHE A 335 12.61 -9.56 -2.91
C PHE A 335 12.66 -9.14 -4.38
N VAL A 336 12.37 -7.87 -4.71
CA VAL A 336 12.37 -7.44 -6.12
C VAL A 336 13.70 -7.68 -6.80
N PRO A 337 14.87 -7.29 -6.27
CA PRO A 337 16.15 -7.58 -6.93
C PRO A 337 16.43 -9.07 -7.11
N CYS A 338 15.91 -9.91 -6.20
CA CYS A 338 16.04 -11.37 -6.30
C CYS A 338 15.14 -11.97 -7.38
N LEU A 339 14.01 -11.33 -7.69
CA LEU A 339 13.01 -11.84 -8.62
C LEU A 339 13.11 -11.22 -10.03
N LEU A 340 13.82 -10.07 -10.18
CA LEU A 340 14.01 -9.42 -11.48
C LEU A 340 14.61 -10.34 -12.54
N PRO A 341 15.68 -11.12 -12.28
CA PRO A 341 16.21 -12.03 -13.31
C PRO A 341 15.20 -13.08 -13.77
N LEU A 342 14.34 -13.56 -12.88
CA LEU A 342 13.26 -14.47 -13.23
C LEU A 342 12.20 -13.77 -14.09
N ALA A 343 11.84 -12.54 -13.76
CA ALA A 343 10.89 -11.75 -14.56
C ALA A 343 11.40 -11.51 -15.99
N GLU A 344 12.71 -11.21 -16.14
CA GLU A 344 13.38 -11.03 -17.42
C GLU A 344 13.41 -12.33 -18.22
N GLN A 345 13.77 -13.47 -17.61
CA GLN A 345 13.75 -14.78 -18.25
C GLN A 345 12.35 -15.19 -18.74
N LEU A 346 11.30 -14.79 -18.00
CA LEU A 346 9.90 -15.03 -18.37
C LEU A 346 9.37 -14.03 -19.41
N GLY A 347 10.19 -13.03 -19.80
CA GLY A 347 9.79 -11.97 -20.73
C GLY A 347 8.65 -11.10 -20.21
N LEU A 348 8.61 -10.83 -18.92
CA LEU A 348 7.59 -9.97 -18.31
C LEU A 348 7.97 -8.49 -18.47
N ASN A 349 6.99 -7.65 -18.80
CA ASN A 349 7.16 -6.20 -18.69
C ASN A 349 7.36 -5.82 -17.22
N LEU A 350 8.39 -5.03 -16.91
CA LEU A 350 8.76 -4.70 -15.53
C LEU A 350 7.68 -3.87 -14.80
N VAL A 351 6.88 -3.07 -15.50
CA VAL A 351 5.76 -2.33 -14.92
C VAL A 351 4.64 -3.30 -14.51
N HIS A 352 4.32 -4.26 -15.40
CA HIS A 352 3.35 -5.32 -15.09
C HIS A 352 3.83 -6.20 -13.93
N PHE A 353 5.10 -6.60 -13.95
CA PHE A 353 5.71 -7.38 -12.88
C PHE A 353 5.66 -6.61 -11.54
N GLY A 354 5.92 -5.30 -11.56
CA GLY A 354 5.84 -4.45 -10.39
C GLY A 354 4.42 -4.36 -9.81
N ALA A 355 3.42 -4.23 -10.67
CA ALA A 355 2.03 -4.27 -10.23
C ALA A 355 1.67 -5.64 -9.64
N MET A 356 2.10 -6.73 -10.26
CA MET A 356 1.91 -8.09 -9.75
C MET A 356 2.56 -8.26 -8.37
N VAL A 357 3.81 -7.85 -8.19
CA VAL A 357 4.54 -7.94 -6.92
C VAL A 357 3.83 -7.11 -5.84
N THR A 358 3.62 -5.82 -6.11
CA THR A 358 3.04 -4.90 -5.11
C THR A 358 1.63 -5.32 -4.70
N ILE A 359 0.78 -5.74 -5.62
CA ILE A 359 -0.59 -6.17 -5.33
C ILE A 359 -0.61 -7.45 -4.49
N ASN A 360 0.24 -8.45 -4.81
CA ASN A 360 0.34 -9.66 -4.00
C ASN A 360 0.79 -9.35 -2.57
N LEU A 361 1.81 -8.52 -2.41
CA LEU A 361 2.27 -8.09 -1.08
C LEU A 361 1.17 -7.35 -0.31
N ILE A 362 0.40 -6.48 -0.98
CA ILE A 362 -0.71 -5.75 -0.37
C ILE A 362 -1.82 -6.71 0.09
N ILE A 363 -2.11 -7.75 -0.67
CA ILE A 363 -3.09 -8.76 -0.27
C ILE A 363 -2.56 -9.54 0.95
N GLY A 364 -1.28 -9.88 0.97
CA GLY A 364 -0.61 -10.44 2.14
C GLY A 364 -0.78 -9.58 3.39
N PHE A 365 -0.81 -8.26 3.23
CA PHE A 365 -0.87 -7.30 4.34
C PHE A 365 -2.15 -7.37 5.20
N PHE A 366 -3.23 -7.99 4.71
CA PHE A 366 -4.42 -8.34 5.48
C PHE A 366 -4.72 -9.84 5.52
N THR A 367 -3.73 -10.67 5.19
CA THR A 367 -3.85 -12.13 5.20
C THR A 367 -3.24 -12.70 6.48
N PRO A 368 -3.95 -13.57 7.22
CA PRO A 368 -3.36 -14.30 8.33
C PRO A 368 -2.12 -15.14 7.90
N PRO A 369 -1.12 -15.39 8.78
CA PRO A 369 -1.19 -15.30 10.24
C PRO A 369 -0.81 -13.96 10.84
N VAL A 370 -0.02 -13.12 10.15
CA VAL A 370 0.41 -11.83 10.71
C VAL A 370 -0.42 -10.69 10.13
N GLY A 371 -0.22 -10.31 8.87
CA GLY A 371 -0.95 -9.23 8.19
C GLY A 371 -1.00 -7.91 8.98
N VAL A 372 -0.08 -6.99 8.71
CA VAL A 372 0.06 -5.75 9.52
C VAL A 372 -1.25 -4.98 9.67
N CYS A 373 -2.09 -4.94 8.62
CA CYS A 373 -3.39 -4.29 8.69
C CYS A 373 -4.39 -5.00 9.62
N LEU A 374 -4.22 -6.29 9.90
CA LEU A 374 -5.06 -7.00 10.87
C LEU A 374 -4.83 -6.45 12.28
N TYR A 375 -3.57 -6.24 12.68
CA TYR A 375 -3.24 -5.66 13.99
C TYR A 375 -3.75 -4.23 14.14
N VAL A 376 -3.64 -3.42 13.09
CA VAL A 376 -4.23 -2.08 13.10
C VAL A 376 -5.75 -2.17 13.24
N GLY A 377 -6.38 -3.08 12.49
CA GLY A 377 -7.82 -3.33 12.56
C GLY A 377 -8.28 -3.77 13.94
N THR A 378 -7.56 -4.70 14.60
CA THR A 378 -7.90 -5.14 15.97
C THR A 378 -7.81 -3.99 16.97
N SER A 379 -6.81 -3.12 16.84
CA SER A 379 -6.65 -1.95 17.69
C SER A 379 -7.77 -0.93 17.50
N VAL A 380 -8.13 -0.63 16.24
CA VAL A 380 -9.16 0.38 15.90
C VAL A 380 -10.57 -0.16 16.16
N GLY A 381 -10.82 -1.41 15.80
CA GLY A 381 -12.11 -2.07 15.97
C GLY A 381 -12.33 -2.63 17.37
N ASN A 382 -11.30 -2.66 18.23
CA ASN A 382 -11.36 -3.28 19.56
C ASN A 382 -11.98 -4.71 19.51
N VAL A 383 -11.43 -5.54 18.62
CA VAL A 383 -11.77 -6.96 18.42
C VAL A 383 -10.52 -7.80 18.57
N THR A 384 -10.67 -9.09 18.88
CA THR A 384 -9.53 -10.00 18.93
C THR A 384 -9.05 -10.37 17.53
N ILE A 385 -7.76 -10.73 17.42
CA ILE A 385 -7.21 -11.19 16.14
C ILE A 385 -7.90 -12.45 15.64
N GLU A 386 -8.32 -13.33 16.54
CA GLU A 386 -9.02 -14.57 16.22
C GLU A 386 -10.40 -14.33 15.63
N GLU A 387 -11.17 -13.37 16.18
CA GLU A 387 -12.46 -12.96 15.65
C GLU A 387 -12.29 -12.33 14.26
N LEU A 388 -11.31 -11.46 14.10
CA LEU A 388 -11.05 -10.82 12.82
C LEU A 388 -10.58 -11.84 11.77
N CYS A 389 -9.73 -12.79 12.11
CA CYS A 389 -9.26 -13.83 11.19
C CYS A 389 -10.40 -14.70 10.65
N LYS A 390 -11.44 -14.96 11.44
CA LYS A 390 -12.60 -15.73 10.97
C LYS A 390 -13.39 -15.02 9.88
N VAL A 391 -13.51 -13.71 9.98
CA VAL A 391 -14.34 -12.92 9.06
C VAL A 391 -13.56 -12.34 7.87
N ILE A 392 -12.21 -12.28 7.96
CA ILE A 392 -11.38 -11.70 6.89
C ILE A 392 -11.17 -12.65 5.71
N MET A 393 -11.28 -13.98 5.91
CA MET A 393 -10.97 -14.97 4.88
C MET A 393 -11.68 -14.78 3.54
N PRO A 394 -12.98 -14.45 3.47
CA PRO A 394 -13.62 -14.16 2.19
C PRO A 394 -13.01 -12.97 1.46
N PHE A 395 -12.57 -11.95 2.19
CA PHE A 395 -11.88 -10.77 1.62
C PHE A 395 -10.50 -11.14 1.08
N VAL A 396 -9.79 -12.05 1.77
CA VAL A 396 -8.52 -12.61 1.30
C VAL A 396 -8.72 -13.36 -0.01
N VAL A 397 -9.76 -14.19 -0.11
CA VAL A 397 -10.10 -14.90 -1.35
C VAL A 397 -10.36 -13.90 -2.49
N ILE A 398 -11.11 -12.82 -2.24
CA ILE A 398 -11.33 -11.76 -3.23
C ILE A 398 -10.00 -11.14 -3.66
N GLY A 399 -9.11 -10.86 -2.71
CA GLY A 399 -7.77 -10.36 -3.00
C GLY A 399 -6.96 -11.33 -3.86
N ILE A 400 -6.94 -12.62 -3.53
CA ILE A 400 -6.25 -13.67 -4.32
C ILE A 400 -6.80 -13.73 -5.74
N VAL A 401 -8.11 -13.65 -5.91
CA VAL A 401 -8.73 -13.61 -7.25
C VAL A 401 -8.23 -12.39 -8.03
N LEU A 402 -8.15 -11.21 -7.39
CA LEU A 402 -7.56 -10.04 -8.03
C LEU A 402 -6.10 -10.27 -8.41
N ALA A 403 -5.28 -10.84 -7.51
CA ALA A 403 -3.86 -11.14 -7.81
C ALA A 403 -3.72 -12.06 -9.02
N LEU A 404 -4.57 -13.08 -9.13
CA LEU A 404 -4.58 -13.97 -10.30
C LEU A 404 -5.02 -13.23 -11.58
N ILE A 405 -6.06 -12.38 -11.50
CA ILE A 405 -6.47 -11.54 -12.64
C ILE A 405 -5.30 -10.67 -13.09
N VAL A 406 -4.65 -9.97 -12.17
CA VAL A 406 -3.50 -9.11 -12.47
C VAL A 406 -2.35 -9.93 -13.07
N THR A 407 -2.05 -11.09 -12.54
CA THR A 407 -0.94 -11.94 -13.01
C THR A 407 -1.15 -12.46 -14.43
N PHE A 408 -2.37 -12.91 -14.74
CA PHE A 408 -2.65 -13.58 -16.02
C PHE A 408 -3.27 -12.66 -17.09
N VAL A 409 -3.67 -11.45 -16.72
CA VAL A 409 -4.26 -10.47 -17.66
C VAL A 409 -3.44 -9.16 -17.62
N PRO A 410 -2.29 -9.11 -18.34
CA PRO A 410 -1.41 -7.93 -18.37
C PRO A 410 -2.13 -6.65 -18.80
N ALA A 411 -3.19 -6.75 -19.59
CA ALA A 411 -4.00 -5.60 -19.98
C ALA A 411 -4.56 -4.82 -18.81
N VAL A 412 -4.86 -5.46 -17.67
CA VAL A 412 -5.39 -4.79 -16.47
C VAL A 412 -4.39 -3.79 -15.88
N THR A 413 -3.10 -4.06 -16.02
CA THR A 413 -2.02 -3.21 -15.48
C THR A 413 -1.37 -2.34 -16.54
N LEU A 414 -1.33 -2.79 -17.80
CA LEU A 414 -0.62 -2.09 -18.86
C LEU A 414 -1.52 -1.22 -19.75
N TRP A 415 -2.83 -1.42 -19.72
CA TRP A 415 -3.77 -0.65 -20.56
C TRP A 415 -3.63 0.86 -20.32
N LEU A 416 -3.68 1.30 -19.08
CA LEU A 416 -3.64 2.73 -18.76
C LEU A 416 -2.22 3.33 -18.97
N PRO A 417 -1.11 2.69 -18.55
CA PRO A 417 0.24 3.14 -18.91
C PRO A 417 0.45 3.29 -20.42
N THR A 418 0.07 2.28 -21.20
CA THR A 418 0.22 2.30 -22.66
C THR A 418 -0.59 3.41 -23.32
N MET A 419 -1.84 3.66 -22.85
CA MET A 419 -2.66 4.77 -23.36
C MET A 419 -2.04 6.15 -23.07
N MET A 420 -1.28 6.26 -21.97
CA MET A 420 -0.62 7.52 -21.56
C MET A 420 0.80 7.66 -22.12
N GLY A 421 1.26 6.69 -22.96
CA GLY A 421 2.56 6.77 -23.64
C GLY A 421 3.75 6.27 -22.79
N TYR A 422 3.52 5.45 -21.78
CA TYR A 422 4.54 4.83 -20.93
C TYR A 422 4.80 3.38 -21.33
#